data_66d257abee6eeb8dea4c21c314895cef
#
_entry.id   66d257abee6eeb8dea4c21c314895cef
#
_cell.length_a   1.000
_cell.length_b   1.000
_cell.length_c   1.000
_cell.angle_alpha   90.00
_cell.angle_beta   90.00
_cell.angle_gamma   90.00
#
_symmetry.space_group_name_H-M   'P 1'
#
loop_
_entity.id
_entity.type
_entity.pdbx_description
1 polymer ?
#
loop_
_entity_poly.entity_id
_entity_poly.type
_entity_poly.pdbx_seq_one_letter_code
_entity_poly.pdbx_strand_id
1 'polypeptide(L)'
;DTKNRFRREVRVMQSFNGSPYVAPVLDANLEHSPPYFVMPFFEHGDLMNQAAHLRQDLAVAEQYLNRMIDCIEQLHSKNVYHRDNKPQNFLVGNGTLVVSDLGLCVQPNAATAFTRTSVYGGTPGYMPPEFFAGGFRHADASDDIYLLGKTFFVLLIGLDTPDLTPGLLPPPLFVVIERACAPDKARRYPSLSALRQSLTLAFSVILGRANGSGGVLGTQQAIIDRWQSTNQTDLLELGQFIDELAMLSPSERHRVCIDMPSDLFYAIAEAPLPPGRLASFIQGYLEMSQHAEYGWSFAETVADNMSILFHSQHVFESDKADALKAAIIAADRQNRFAAMDTCKAMIASVQDSGLAHRVYELMLEHPSYFMEKMDPLTCRSPAVRQAIAILKANAEAVQQQSTMGNPFPS
;
A
#
# COMPACT_ATOMS: atom_id res chain seq x y z
N ASP A 1 -5.21 12.76 -37.82
CA ASP A 1 -4.08 12.68 -36.89
C ASP A 1 -3.56 11.26 -36.58
N THR A 2 -4.29 10.24 -36.95
CA THR A 2 -3.93 8.81 -36.75
C THR A 2 -2.59 8.45 -37.42
N LYS A 3 -2.31 9.02 -38.60
CA LYS A 3 -1.03 8.80 -39.31
C LYS A 3 0.18 9.31 -38.53
N ASN A 4 0.08 10.45 -37.88
CA ASN A 4 1.19 11.02 -37.09
C ASN A 4 1.42 10.23 -35.80
N ARG A 5 0.36 9.72 -35.18
CA ARG A 5 0.44 8.81 -34.05
C ARG A 5 1.15 7.52 -34.45
N PHE A 6 0.74 6.88 -35.53
CA PHE A 6 1.36 5.67 -36.05
C PHE A 6 2.85 5.86 -36.41
N ARG A 7 3.17 6.94 -37.16
CA ARG A 7 4.56 7.28 -37.48
C ARG A 7 5.44 7.45 -36.21
N ARG A 8 4.88 8.05 -35.20
CA ARG A 8 5.59 8.24 -33.93
C ARG A 8 5.78 6.91 -33.19
N GLU A 9 4.75 6.10 -33.11
CA GLU A 9 4.81 4.76 -32.52
C GLU A 9 5.96 3.95 -33.12
N VAL A 10 5.99 3.85 -34.46
CA VAL A 10 7.04 3.12 -35.18
C VAL A 10 8.43 3.68 -34.86
N ARG A 11 8.62 5.01 -34.83
CA ARG A 11 9.90 5.62 -34.47
C ARG A 11 10.32 5.30 -33.04
N VAL A 12 9.38 5.32 -32.09
CA VAL A 12 9.67 4.97 -30.71
C VAL A 12 10.05 3.49 -30.63
N MET A 13 9.29 2.59 -31.24
CA MET A 13 9.63 1.15 -31.28
C MET A 13 11.02 0.93 -31.90
N GLN A 14 11.32 1.55 -33.05
CA GLN A 14 12.65 1.46 -33.70
C GLN A 14 13.79 1.91 -32.80
N SER A 15 13.56 2.88 -31.91
CA SER A 15 14.58 3.32 -30.95
C SER A 15 14.96 2.24 -29.92
N PHE A 16 14.14 1.20 -29.78
CA PHE A 16 14.38 0.03 -28.94
C PHE A 16 14.79 -1.23 -29.72
N ASN A 17 15.02 -1.13 -31.03
CA ASN A 17 15.50 -2.28 -31.81
C ASN A 17 16.80 -2.85 -31.19
N GLY A 18 16.85 -4.18 -31.06
CA GLY A 18 17.89 -4.89 -30.35
C GLY A 18 17.61 -5.12 -28.85
N SER A 19 16.56 -4.50 -28.29
CA SER A 19 16.11 -4.82 -26.93
C SER A 19 15.32 -6.15 -26.93
N PRO A 20 15.54 -7.05 -25.97
CA PRO A 20 14.74 -8.27 -25.83
C PRO A 20 13.39 -8.04 -25.14
N TYR A 21 13.01 -6.80 -24.84
CA TYR A 21 11.85 -6.42 -24.03
C TYR A 21 10.78 -5.65 -24.82
N VAL A 22 11.10 -5.16 -26.02
CA VAL A 22 10.19 -4.38 -26.85
C VAL A 22 10.05 -5.08 -28.20
N ALA A 23 8.86 -5.17 -28.74
CA ALA A 23 8.61 -5.77 -30.05
C ALA A 23 9.46 -5.05 -31.12
N PRO A 24 10.35 -5.76 -31.85
CA PRO A 24 11.24 -5.12 -32.80
C PRO A 24 10.49 -4.76 -34.10
N VAL A 25 10.87 -3.66 -34.72
CA VAL A 25 10.44 -3.29 -36.07
C VAL A 25 11.48 -3.82 -37.06
N LEU A 26 11.06 -4.80 -37.89
CA LEU A 26 11.89 -5.43 -38.90
C LEU A 26 11.98 -4.57 -40.18
N ASP A 27 10.86 -3.97 -40.57
CA ASP A 27 10.72 -3.10 -41.75
C ASP A 27 9.57 -2.13 -41.53
N ALA A 28 9.59 -0.97 -42.18
CA ALA A 28 8.51 -0.01 -42.10
C ALA A 28 8.49 0.90 -43.35
N ASN A 29 7.28 1.14 -43.89
CA ASN A 29 7.07 2.17 -44.88
C ASN A 29 6.01 3.16 -44.40
N LEU A 30 6.45 4.29 -43.87
CA LEU A 30 5.62 5.30 -43.26
C LEU A 30 5.00 6.28 -44.30
N GLU A 31 5.48 6.26 -45.54
CA GLU A 31 4.95 7.07 -46.65
C GLU A 31 3.97 6.28 -47.52
N HIS A 32 3.91 4.97 -47.38
CA HIS A 32 2.90 4.13 -48.05
C HIS A 32 1.47 4.51 -47.64
N SER A 33 0.49 4.17 -48.45
CA SER A 33 -0.93 4.42 -48.16
C SER A 33 -1.75 3.12 -48.19
N PRO A 34 -2.14 2.54 -47.07
CA PRO A 34 -1.87 2.96 -45.67
C PRO A 34 -0.41 2.72 -45.26
N PRO A 35 0.13 3.49 -44.31
CA PRO A 35 1.47 3.22 -43.76
C PRO A 35 1.47 1.89 -42.99
N TYR A 36 2.63 1.19 -43.00
CA TYR A 36 2.77 -0.09 -42.33
C TYR A 36 4.16 -0.23 -41.67
N PHE A 37 4.25 -1.16 -40.75
CA PHE A 37 5.51 -1.74 -40.29
C PHE A 37 5.39 -3.25 -40.19
N VAL A 38 6.51 -3.93 -40.14
CA VAL A 38 6.65 -5.39 -40.03
C VAL A 38 7.35 -5.71 -38.72
N MET A 39 6.81 -6.67 -37.99
CA MET A 39 7.42 -7.22 -36.79
C MET A 39 7.38 -8.74 -36.81
N PRO A 40 8.15 -9.46 -35.96
CA PRO A 40 8.05 -10.91 -35.84
C PRO A 40 6.60 -11.33 -35.52
N PHE A 41 6.23 -12.51 -35.98
CA PHE A 41 4.99 -13.13 -35.54
C PHE A 41 5.19 -13.78 -34.17
N PHE A 42 4.33 -13.43 -33.21
CA PHE A 42 4.32 -13.97 -31.86
C PHE A 42 3.26 -15.07 -31.81
N GLU A 43 3.70 -16.34 -31.83
CA GLU A 43 2.85 -17.52 -32.07
C GLU A 43 1.84 -17.79 -30.95
N HIS A 44 2.07 -17.24 -29.75
CA HIS A 44 1.14 -17.38 -28.60
C HIS A 44 0.22 -16.16 -28.45
N GLY A 45 0.32 -15.19 -29.35
CA GLY A 45 -0.51 -13.97 -29.34
C GLY A 45 -0.17 -13.05 -28.17
N ASP A 46 -1.20 -12.44 -27.59
CA ASP A 46 -1.06 -11.58 -26.43
C ASP A 46 -1.12 -12.37 -25.10
N LEU A 47 -0.71 -11.69 -24.03
CA LEU A 47 -0.59 -12.32 -22.71
C LEU A 47 -1.94 -12.74 -22.12
N MET A 48 -3.08 -12.17 -22.56
CA MET A 48 -4.39 -12.61 -22.08
C MET A 48 -4.65 -14.07 -22.46
N ASN A 49 -4.12 -14.54 -23.60
CA ASN A 49 -4.21 -15.94 -24.01
C ASN A 49 -3.49 -16.89 -23.04
N GLN A 50 -2.52 -16.39 -22.26
CA GLN A 50 -1.80 -17.18 -21.25
C GLN A 50 -2.45 -17.09 -19.86
N ALA A 51 -3.45 -16.25 -19.63
CA ALA A 51 -4.03 -16.00 -18.31
C ALA A 51 -4.51 -17.30 -17.60
N ALA A 52 -5.08 -18.26 -18.34
CA ALA A 52 -5.49 -19.53 -17.77
C ALA A 52 -4.31 -20.35 -17.24
N HIS A 53 -3.19 -20.37 -17.95
CA HIS A 53 -1.97 -21.04 -17.55
C HIS A 53 -1.32 -20.37 -16.33
N LEU A 54 -1.26 -19.03 -16.32
CA LEU A 54 -0.71 -18.28 -15.19
C LEU A 54 -1.49 -18.52 -13.88
N ARG A 55 -2.81 -18.71 -13.95
CA ARG A 55 -3.62 -19.06 -12.78
C ARG A 55 -3.40 -20.47 -12.27
N GLN A 56 -3.02 -21.40 -13.14
CA GLN A 56 -2.75 -22.78 -12.76
C GLN A 56 -1.36 -22.98 -12.17
N ASP A 57 -0.40 -22.16 -12.57
CA ASP A 57 0.99 -22.24 -12.10
C ASP A 57 1.50 -20.84 -11.68
N LEU A 58 1.48 -20.61 -10.37
CA LEU A 58 1.94 -19.35 -9.78
C LEU A 58 3.45 -19.13 -9.94
N ALA A 59 4.26 -20.17 -10.10
CA ALA A 59 5.68 -20.00 -10.35
C ALA A 59 5.92 -19.49 -11.78
N VAL A 60 5.12 -19.95 -12.74
CA VAL A 60 5.11 -19.39 -14.10
C VAL A 60 4.55 -17.97 -14.10
N ALA A 61 3.48 -17.70 -13.34
CA ALA A 61 2.95 -16.35 -13.20
C ALA A 61 4.03 -15.37 -12.70
N GLU A 62 4.79 -15.72 -11.66
CA GLU A 62 5.91 -14.90 -11.15
C GLU A 62 6.89 -14.51 -12.26
N GLN A 63 7.27 -15.46 -13.10
CA GLN A 63 8.22 -15.22 -14.21
C GLN A 63 7.64 -14.21 -15.21
N TYR A 64 6.38 -14.40 -15.62
CA TYR A 64 5.73 -13.52 -16.57
C TYR A 64 5.51 -12.10 -16.02
N LEU A 65 5.05 -11.97 -14.77
CA LEU A 65 4.85 -10.64 -14.16
C LEU A 65 6.19 -9.89 -13.97
N ASN A 66 7.26 -10.59 -13.55
CA ASN A 66 8.59 -9.99 -13.52
C ASN A 66 9.07 -9.57 -14.90
N ARG A 67 8.82 -10.39 -15.94
CA ARG A 67 9.17 -10.04 -17.31
C ARG A 67 8.41 -8.82 -17.83
N MET A 68 7.14 -8.65 -17.44
CA MET A 68 6.37 -7.43 -17.73
C MET A 68 7.02 -6.20 -17.10
N ILE A 69 7.49 -6.32 -15.86
CA ILE A 69 8.25 -5.24 -15.20
C ILE A 69 9.52 -4.92 -15.99
N ASP A 70 10.29 -5.94 -16.45
CA ASP A 70 11.48 -5.72 -17.30
C ASP A 70 11.16 -4.92 -18.55
N CYS A 71 10.03 -5.25 -19.22
CA CYS A 71 9.59 -4.54 -20.42
C CYS A 71 9.36 -3.04 -20.14
N ILE A 72 8.70 -2.71 -19.04
CA ILE A 72 8.40 -1.32 -18.68
C ILE A 72 9.64 -0.60 -18.15
N GLU A 73 10.52 -1.27 -17.40
CA GLU A 73 11.83 -0.71 -17.01
C GLU A 73 12.67 -0.33 -18.23
N GLN A 74 12.64 -1.16 -19.29
CA GLN A 74 13.32 -0.85 -20.54
C GLN A 74 12.78 0.43 -21.18
N LEU A 75 11.48 0.67 -21.16
CA LEU A 75 10.90 1.93 -21.65
C LEU A 75 11.31 3.11 -20.76
N HIS A 76 11.21 2.96 -19.44
CA HIS A 76 11.57 4.00 -18.49
C HIS A 76 13.06 4.37 -18.55
N SER A 77 13.95 3.46 -18.93
CA SER A 77 15.40 3.74 -19.14
C SER A 77 15.67 4.82 -20.19
N LYS A 78 14.71 5.04 -21.11
CA LYS A 78 14.74 6.12 -22.11
C LYS A 78 13.72 7.22 -21.85
N ASN A 79 13.18 7.30 -20.60
CA ASN A 79 12.12 8.23 -20.22
C ASN A 79 10.87 8.10 -21.11
N VAL A 80 10.53 6.89 -21.54
CA VAL A 80 9.29 6.59 -22.25
C VAL A 80 8.32 5.93 -21.29
N TYR A 81 7.13 6.52 -21.08
CA TYR A 81 6.05 5.97 -20.28
C TYR A 81 4.97 5.41 -21.22
N HIS A 82 4.54 4.17 -20.96
CA HIS A 82 3.67 3.43 -21.84
C HIS A 82 2.23 3.96 -21.83
N ARG A 83 1.64 4.16 -20.66
CA ARG A 83 0.31 4.72 -20.39
C ARG A 83 -0.90 3.85 -20.79
N ASP A 84 -0.67 2.65 -21.30
CA ASP A 84 -1.73 1.69 -21.65
C ASP A 84 -1.26 0.24 -21.41
N ASN A 85 -0.66 -0.03 -20.23
CA ASN A 85 -0.27 -1.38 -19.85
C ASN A 85 -1.51 -2.23 -19.63
N LYS A 86 -1.74 -3.19 -20.51
CA LYS A 86 -2.81 -4.19 -20.43
C LYS A 86 -2.34 -5.50 -21.06
N PRO A 87 -2.96 -6.66 -20.75
CA PRO A 87 -2.50 -7.95 -21.26
C PRO A 87 -2.31 -7.99 -22.78
N GLN A 88 -3.17 -7.31 -23.54
CA GLN A 88 -3.16 -7.29 -25.00
C GLN A 88 -1.93 -6.61 -25.60
N ASN A 89 -1.25 -5.75 -24.82
CA ASN A 89 -0.07 -5.02 -25.26
C ASN A 89 1.25 -5.76 -24.92
N PHE A 90 1.17 -6.96 -24.35
CA PHE A 90 2.31 -7.84 -24.13
C PHE A 90 2.19 -9.07 -25.00
N LEU A 91 3.13 -9.24 -25.94
CA LEU A 91 3.13 -10.32 -26.90
C LEU A 91 4.06 -11.46 -26.47
N VAL A 92 3.60 -12.69 -26.67
CA VAL A 92 4.28 -13.93 -26.27
C VAL A 92 4.63 -14.77 -27.49
N GLY A 93 5.89 -15.11 -27.61
CA GLY A 93 6.37 -15.97 -28.70
C GLY A 93 7.88 -16.09 -28.72
N ASN A 94 8.41 -17.06 -29.45
CA ASN A 94 9.85 -17.30 -29.56
C ASN A 94 10.56 -17.44 -28.19
N GLY A 95 9.87 -18.02 -27.20
CA GLY A 95 10.38 -18.19 -25.83
C GLY A 95 10.54 -16.89 -25.03
N THR A 96 9.92 -15.78 -25.48
CA THR A 96 10.03 -14.47 -24.82
C THR A 96 8.66 -13.78 -24.69
N LEU A 97 8.64 -12.74 -23.85
CA LEU A 97 7.55 -11.77 -23.71
C LEU A 97 8.11 -10.38 -23.99
N VAL A 98 7.42 -9.61 -24.82
CA VAL A 98 7.78 -8.25 -25.19
C VAL A 98 6.59 -7.31 -25.07
N VAL A 99 6.83 -6.02 -24.77
CA VAL A 99 5.81 -4.98 -24.85
C VAL A 99 5.66 -4.46 -26.27
N SER A 100 4.44 -4.14 -26.66
CA SER A 100 4.06 -3.61 -27.98
C SER A 100 3.05 -2.46 -27.84
N ASP A 101 2.57 -1.90 -28.94
CA ASP A 101 1.60 -0.78 -29.00
C ASP A 101 2.04 0.45 -28.18
N LEU A 102 3.13 1.09 -28.64
CA LEU A 102 3.63 2.34 -28.05
C LEU A 102 2.88 3.59 -28.58
N GLY A 103 1.71 3.40 -29.20
CA GLY A 103 0.93 4.49 -29.79
C GLY A 103 0.43 5.54 -28.79
N LEU A 104 0.29 5.19 -27.52
CA LEU A 104 -0.10 6.09 -26.45
C LEU A 104 1.07 6.58 -25.60
N CYS A 105 2.30 6.10 -25.83
CA CYS A 105 3.45 6.44 -25.00
C CYS A 105 3.75 7.95 -24.97
N VAL A 106 4.35 8.41 -23.87
CA VAL A 106 4.85 9.78 -23.73
C VAL A 106 6.36 9.76 -23.42
N GLN A 107 7.06 10.72 -23.98
CA GLN A 107 8.44 11.02 -23.65
C GLN A 107 8.49 12.49 -23.21
N PRO A 108 8.62 12.76 -21.90
CA PRO A 108 8.81 14.13 -21.42
C PRO A 108 10.05 14.72 -22.08
N ASN A 109 10.02 15.95 -22.53
CA ASN A 109 11.10 16.64 -23.25
C ASN A 109 11.28 16.31 -24.73
N ALA A 110 10.47 15.48 -25.36
CA ALA A 110 10.45 15.40 -26.82
C ALA A 110 9.87 16.70 -27.40
N ALA A 111 10.61 17.31 -28.36
CA ALA A 111 10.25 18.60 -28.96
C ALA A 111 8.91 18.61 -29.76
N THR A 112 8.23 17.49 -29.82
CA THR A 112 6.91 17.36 -30.44
C THR A 112 5.83 17.51 -29.37
N ALA A 113 5.36 18.76 -29.21
CA ALA A 113 4.15 19.05 -28.45
C ALA A 113 3.00 18.14 -28.96
N PHE A 114 2.42 17.36 -28.05
CA PHE A 114 1.19 16.63 -28.32
C PHE A 114 0.12 17.61 -28.80
N THR A 115 -0.38 17.42 -29.98
CA THR A 115 -1.58 18.09 -30.44
C THR A 115 -2.71 17.92 -29.44
N ARG A 116 -3.49 18.98 -29.25
CA ARG A 116 -4.59 19.16 -28.27
C ARG A 116 -5.67 18.07 -28.23
N THR A 117 -5.58 17.01 -29.01
CA THR A 117 -6.66 16.04 -29.28
C THR A 117 -6.74 14.83 -28.34
N SER A 118 -5.77 14.56 -27.49
CA SER A 118 -5.88 13.46 -26.52
C SER A 118 -5.94 13.97 -25.09
N VAL A 119 -7.08 14.54 -24.71
CA VAL A 119 -7.36 14.83 -23.29
C VAL A 119 -7.61 13.52 -22.54
N TYR A 120 -8.05 12.49 -23.23
CA TYR A 120 -8.33 11.16 -22.72
C TYR A 120 -7.63 10.10 -23.58
N GLY A 121 -6.99 9.14 -22.95
CA GLY A 121 -6.33 8.00 -23.58
C GLY A 121 -6.18 6.88 -22.56
N GLY A 122 -5.94 5.66 -23.04
CA GLY A 122 -5.86 4.46 -22.23
C GLY A 122 -7.13 3.62 -22.32
N THR A 123 -7.09 2.44 -21.70
CA THR A 123 -8.19 1.47 -21.73
C THR A 123 -9.05 1.62 -20.47
N PRO A 124 -10.38 1.88 -20.60
CA PRO A 124 -11.28 1.92 -19.46
C PRO A 124 -11.13 0.66 -18.59
N GLY A 125 -11.20 0.80 -17.27
CA GLY A 125 -10.97 -0.29 -16.31
C GLY A 125 -9.50 -0.47 -15.89
N TYR A 126 -8.53 0.01 -16.66
CA TYR A 126 -7.11 -0.01 -16.31
C TYR A 126 -6.58 1.36 -15.85
N MET A 127 -7.22 2.43 -16.29
CA MET A 127 -6.74 3.81 -16.10
C MET A 127 -6.70 4.22 -14.64
N PRO A 128 -5.60 4.86 -14.18
CA PRO A 128 -5.53 5.45 -12.85
C PRO A 128 -6.49 6.66 -12.73
N PRO A 129 -6.95 7.00 -11.51
CA PRO A 129 -7.94 8.07 -11.29
C PRO A 129 -7.54 9.43 -11.87
N GLU A 130 -6.26 9.77 -11.82
CA GLU A 130 -5.74 11.03 -12.35
C GLU A 130 -5.91 11.20 -13.88
N PHE A 131 -6.00 10.08 -14.62
CA PHE A 131 -6.23 10.17 -16.07
C PHE A 131 -7.61 10.75 -16.40
N PHE A 132 -8.62 10.50 -15.57
CA PHE A 132 -9.94 11.10 -15.69
C PHE A 132 -9.95 12.60 -15.34
N ALA A 133 -9.01 13.05 -14.51
CA ALA A 133 -8.83 14.44 -14.14
C ALA A 133 -7.91 15.24 -15.11
N GLY A 134 -7.60 14.68 -16.30
CA GLY A 134 -6.71 15.32 -17.28
C GLY A 134 -5.23 15.04 -17.09
N GLY A 135 -4.85 14.20 -16.12
CA GLY A 135 -3.45 13.83 -15.80
C GLY A 135 -2.78 12.96 -16.87
N PHE A 136 -3.52 12.44 -17.84
CA PHE A 136 -2.97 11.61 -18.94
C PHE A 136 -1.79 12.26 -19.68
N ARG A 137 -1.76 13.58 -19.79
CA ARG A 137 -0.68 14.34 -20.45
C ARG A 137 0.60 14.39 -19.60
N HIS A 138 0.47 14.27 -18.30
CA HIS A 138 1.54 14.39 -17.31
C HIS A 138 1.89 13.04 -16.68
N ALA A 139 1.62 11.97 -17.44
CA ALA A 139 1.91 10.63 -16.97
C ALA A 139 3.40 10.43 -16.69
N ASP A 140 3.66 9.70 -15.63
CA ASP A 140 4.99 9.38 -15.13
C ASP A 140 5.11 7.87 -14.81
N ALA A 141 6.21 7.45 -14.19
CA ALA A 141 6.46 6.06 -13.82
C ALA A 141 5.38 5.47 -12.89
N SER A 142 4.78 6.31 -12.02
CA SER A 142 3.75 5.88 -11.08
C SER A 142 2.44 5.48 -11.77
N ASP A 143 2.15 6.06 -12.93
CA ASP A 143 0.97 5.69 -13.71
C ASP A 143 1.15 4.31 -14.35
N ASP A 144 2.34 4.01 -14.86
CA ASP A 144 2.66 2.68 -15.40
C ASP A 144 2.67 1.60 -14.29
N ILE A 145 3.05 1.95 -13.05
CA ILE A 145 2.95 1.06 -11.88
C ILE A 145 1.49 0.72 -11.59
N TYR A 146 0.59 1.71 -11.61
CA TYR A 146 -0.84 1.48 -11.43
C TYR A 146 -1.40 0.54 -12.51
N LEU A 147 -1.10 0.84 -13.76
CA LEU A 147 -1.55 0.06 -14.92
C LEU A 147 -1.04 -1.39 -14.87
N LEU A 148 0.23 -1.60 -14.45
CA LEU A 148 0.77 -2.94 -14.22
C LEU A 148 0.03 -3.67 -13.11
N GLY A 149 -0.26 -3.00 -11.99
CA GLY A 149 -1.03 -3.58 -10.89
C GLY A 149 -2.41 -4.07 -11.35
N LYS A 150 -3.14 -3.26 -12.12
CA LYS A 150 -4.42 -3.66 -12.73
C LYS A 150 -4.25 -4.84 -13.67
N THR A 151 -3.21 -4.82 -14.50
CA THR A 151 -2.93 -5.90 -15.45
C THR A 151 -2.60 -7.22 -14.73
N PHE A 152 -1.82 -7.16 -13.65
CA PHE A 152 -1.53 -8.34 -12.82
C PHE A 152 -2.81 -8.92 -12.23
N PHE A 153 -3.69 -8.06 -11.69
CA PHE A 153 -4.97 -8.50 -11.16
C PHE A 153 -5.80 -9.24 -12.22
N VAL A 154 -6.01 -8.62 -13.39
CA VAL A 154 -6.79 -9.21 -14.48
C VAL A 154 -6.21 -10.55 -14.94
N LEU A 155 -4.89 -10.66 -15.10
CA LEU A 155 -4.22 -11.90 -15.50
C LEU A 155 -4.42 -13.03 -14.47
N LEU A 156 -4.27 -12.69 -13.19
CA LEU A 156 -4.32 -13.67 -12.10
C LEU A 156 -5.75 -14.11 -11.76
N ILE A 157 -6.78 -13.26 -11.97
CA ILE A 157 -8.17 -13.68 -11.76
C ILE A 157 -8.85 -14.18 -13.06
N GLY A 158 -8.34 -13.77 -14.23
CA GLY A 158 -8.88 -14.13 -15.54
C GLY A 158 -10.17 -13.41 -15.92
N LEU A 159 -10.50 -12.35 -15.24
CA LEU A 159 -11.68 -11.53 -15.48
C LEU A 159 -11.27 -10.08 -15.72
N ASP A 160 -11.76 -9.49 -16.78
CA ASP A 160 -11.59 -8.05 -17.04
C ASP A 160 -12.61 -7.28 -16.19
N THR A 161 -12.19 -6.92 -14.97
CA THR A 161 -13.01 -6.17 -14.03
C THR A 161 -12.30 -4.87 -13.61
N PRO A 162 -13.03 -3.74 -13.55
CA PRO A 162 -12.44 -2.48 -13.10
C PRO A 162 -12.08 -2.47 -11.62
N ASP A 163 -12.76 -3.29 -10.80
CA ASP A 163 -12.65 -3.24 -9.35
C ASP A 163 -11.70 -4.31 -8.81
N LEU A 164 -10.84 -3.89 -7.86
CA LEU A 164 -10.03 -4.81 -7.07
C LEU A 164 -10.90 -5.41 -5.97
N THR A 165 -11.16 -6.70 -6.08
CA THR A 165 -11.98 -7.42 -5.09
C THR A 165 -11.11 -8.25 -4.17
N PRO A 166 -11.11 -7.98 -2.84
CA PRO A 166 -10.43 -8.82 -1.87
C PRO A 166 -10.95 -10.28 -1.92
N GLY A 167 -10.05 -11.23 -1.67
CA GLY A 167 -10.38 -12.66 -1.61
C GLY A 167 -10.37 -13.40 -2.94
N LEU A 168 -10.21 -12.73 -4.08
CA LEU A 168 -10.02 -13.38 -5.38
C LEU A 168 -8.57 -13.84 -5.63
N LEU A 169 -7.63 -13.30 -4.87
CA LEU A 169 -6.21 -13.66 -4.94
C LEU A 169 -5.70 -14.08 -3.56
N PRO A 170 -4.58 -14.83 -3.51
CA PRO A 170 -3.83 -15.02 -2.27
C PRO A 170 -3.52 -13.67 -1.63
N PRO A 171 -3.72 -13.52 -0.29
CA PRO A 171 -3.56 -12.23 0.39
C PRO A 171 -2.24 -11.50 0.10
N PRO A 172 -1.06 -12.18 0.06
CA PRO A 172 0.19 -11.50 -0.26
C PRO A 172 0.18 -10.81 -1.63
N LEU A 173 -0.36 -11.46 -2.66
CA LEU A 173 -0.47 -10.87 -4.00
C LEU A 173 -1.48 -9.73 -4.04
N PHE A 174 -2.61 -9.88 -3.33
CA PHE A 174 -3.61 -8.82 -3.25
C PHE A 174 -3.02 -7.53 -2.65
N VAL A 175 -2.27 -7.62 -1.55
CA VAL A 175 -1.60 -6.47 -0.90
C VAL A 175 -0.67 -5.75 -1.87
N VAL A 176 0.13 -6.49 -2.65
CA VAL A 176 1.03 -5.89 -3.65
C VAL A 176 0.26 -5.14 -4.72
N ILE A 177 -0.78 -5.76 -5.26
CA ILE A 177 -1.60 -5.21 -6.34
C ILE A 177 -2.41 -4.01 -5.85
N GLU A 178 -3.03 -4.11 -4.68
CA GLU A 178 -3.79 -3.02 -4.06
C GLU A 178 -2.92 -1.78 -3.87
N ARG A 179 -1.70 -1.96 -3.37
CA ARG A 179 -0.75 -0.86 -3.23
C ARG A 179 -0.31 -0.27 -4.56
N ALA A 180 -0.02 -1.08 -5.57
CA ALA A 180 0.30 -0.60 -6.91
C ALA A 180 -0.85 0.25 -7.48
N CYS A 181 -2.10 -0.14 -7.20
CA CYS A 181 -3.32 0.51 -7.65
C CYS A 181 -3.88 1.55 -6.66
N ALA A 182 -3.10 2.03 -5.70
CA ALA A 182 -3.57 3.06 -4.77
C ALA A 182 -4.03 4.31 -5.54
N PRO A 183 -5.21 4.89 -5.20
CA PRO A 183 -5.72 6.09 -5.85
C PRO A 183 -4.74 7.27 -5.74
N ASP A 184 -4.14 7.46 -4.58
CA ASP A 184 -3.09 8.44 -4.36
C ASP A 184 -1.74 7.91 -4.87
N LYS A 185 -1.11 8.64 -5.81
CA LYS A 185 0.22 8.31 -6.36
C LYS A 185 1.29 8.14 -5.29
N ALA A 186 1.27 8.95 -4.24
CA ALA A 186 2.26 8.93 -3.17
C ALA A 186 2.22 7.63 -2.35
N ARG A 187 1.10 6.91 -2.39
CA ARG A 187 0.92 5.62 -1.71
C ARG A 187 1.34 4.42 -2.55
N ARG A 188 1.56 4.59 -3.86
CA ARG A 188 2.05 3.54 -4.75
C ARG A 188 3.51 3.21 -4.48
N TYR A 189 4.02 2.23 -5.20
CA TYR A 189 5.46 1.95 -5.16
C TYR A 189 6.25 3.11 -5.76
N PRO A 190 7.40 3.50 -5.15
CA PRO A 190 8.21 4.62 -5.64
C PRO A 190 8.95 4.29 -6.94
N SER A 191 9.08 3.01 -7.28
CA SER A 191 9.75 2.53 -8.50
C SER A 191 9.28 1.14 -8.90
N LEU A 192 9.55 0.75 -10.14
CA LEU A 192 9.33 -0.62 -10.63
C LEU A 192 10.18 -1.64 -9.86
N SER A 193 11.39 -1.26 -9.45
CA SER A 193 12.24 -2.11 -8.60
C SER A 193 11.58 -2.40 -7.26
N ALA A 194 10.95 -1.41 -6.60
CA ALA A 194 10.22 -1.61 -5.36
C ALA A 194 8.98 -2.50 -5.54
N LEU A 195 8.24 -2.33 -6.65
CA LEU A 195 7.15 -3.23 -7.03
C LEU A 195 7.65 -4.67 -7.20
N ARG A 196 8.76 -4.86 -7.94
CA ARG A 196 9.38 -6.17 -8.16
C ARG A 196 9.76 -6.87 -6.86
N GLN A 197 10.41 -6.16 -5.94
CA GLN A 197 10.81 -6.72 -4.64
C GLN A 197 9.60 -7.22 -3.87
N SER A 198 8.55 -6.41 -3.74
CA SER A 198 7.32 -6.81 -3.06
C SER A 198 6.60 -7.97 -3.77
N LEU A 199 6.60 -7.98 -5.10
CA LEU A 199 6.02 -9.07 -5.90
C LEU A 199 6.77 -10.39 -5.67
N THR A 200 8.09 -10.38 -5.75
CA THR A 200 8.96 -11.55 -5.51
C THR A 200 8.76 -12.10 -4.10
N LEU A 201 8.67 -11.20 -3.11
CA LEU A 201 8.40 -11.60 -1.74
C LEU A 201 7.02 -12.28 -1.60
N ALA A 202 5.97 -11.69 -2.19
CA ALA A 202 4.63 -12.27 -2.16
C ALA A 202 4.61 -13.68 -2.75
N PHE A 203 5.26 -13.88 -3.89
CA PHE A 203 5.40 -15.22 -4.49
C PHE A 203 6.24 -16.16 -3.64
N SER A 204 7.30 -15.68 -2.98
CA SER A 204 8.12 -16.53 -2.11
C SER A 204 7.32 -17.06 -0.91
N VAL A 205 6.44 -16.24 -0.34
CA VAL A 205 5.50 -16.66 0.72
C VAL A 205 4.51 -17.71 0.20
N ILE A 206 3.86 -17.43 -0.93
CA ILE A 206 2.80 -18.28 -1.48
C ILE A 206 3.36 -19.64 -1.96
N LEU A 207 4.57 -19.63 -2.54
CA LEU A 207 5.22 -20.82 -3.04
C LEU A 207 6.03 -21.57 -1.95
N GLY A 208 5.93 -21.14 -0.69
CA GLY A 208 6.64 -21.77 0.42
C GLY A 208 8.16 -21.65 0.36
N ARG A 209 8.68 -20.70 -0.42
CA ARG A 209 10.13 -20.44 -0.55
C ARG A 209 10.66 -19.55 0.58
N ALA A 210 9.80 -18.73 1.15
CA ALA A 210 10.11 -17.92 2.33
C ALA A 210 9.74 -18.70 3.60
N ASN A 211 10.60 -18.64 4.59
CA ASN A 211 10.33 -19.22 5.91
C ASN A 211 9.36 -18.32 6.71
N GLY A 212 8.17 -18.01 6.19
CA GLY A 212 7.10 -17.30 6.89
C GLY A 212 7.61 -16.14 7.78
N SER A 213 7.38 -16.23 9.09
CA SER A 213 7.88 -15.26 10.09
C SER A 213 9.42 -15.12 10.14
N GLY A 214 10.19 -16.08 9.65
CA GLY A 214 11.66 -16.02 9.69
C GLY A 214 12.24 -14.90 8.81
N GLY A 215 11.64 -14.61 7.65
CA GLY A 215 12.05 -13.50 6.79
C GLY A 215 11.82 -12.14 7.46
N VAL A 216 10.60 -11.94 7.97
CA VAL A 216 10.20 -10.72 8.69
C VAL A 216 11.08 -10.46 9.92
N LEU A 217 11.40 -11.50 10.70
CA LEU A 217 12.28 -11.40 11.87
C LEU A 217 13.71 -11.04 11.46
N GLY A 218 14.19 -11.52 10.31
CA GLY A 218 15.50 -11.15 9.77
C GLY A 218 15.57 -9.66 9.39
N THR A 219 14.56 -9.16 8.67
CA THR A 219 14.46 -7.73 8.32
C THR A 219 14.28 -6.86 9.55
N GLN A 220 13.45 -7.28 10.52
CA GLN A 220 13.30 -6.63 11.81
C GLN A 220 14.64 -6.48 12.54
N GLN A 221 15.42 -7.55 12.63
CA GLN A 221 16.72 -7.54 13.31
C GLN A 221 17.69 -6.59 12.60
N ALA A 222 17.73 -6.59 11.29
CA ALA A 222 18.59 -5.68 10.52
C ALA A 222 18.28 -4.20 10.80
N ILE A 223 16.98 -3.83 10.87
CA ILE A 223 16.53 -2.48 11.24
C ILE A 223 17.00 -2.12 12.65
N ILE A 224 16.83 -3.02 13.62
CA ILE A 224 17.22 -2.81 15.02
C ILE A 224 18.74 -2.65 15.12
N ASP A 225 19.52 -3.52 14.51
CA ASP A 225 20.99 -3.46 14.55
C ASP A 225 21.51 -2.13 13.93
N ARG A 226 20.91 -1.70 12.83
CA ARG A 226 21.21 -0.40 12.22
C ARG A 226 20.85 0.75 13.17
N TRP A 227 19.64 0.73 13.72
CA TRP A 227 19.18 1.74 14.66
C TRP A 227 20.09 1.85 15.89
N GLN A 228 20.41 0.73 16.51
CA GLN A 228 21.30 0.69 17.71
C GLN A 228 22.73 1.16 17.40
N SER A 229 23.24 0.90 16.17
CA SER A 229 24.62 1.27 15.81
C SER A 229 24.75 2.70 15.26
N THR A 230 23.73 3.23 14.57
CA THR A 230 23.83 4.49 13.83
C THR A 230 22.80 5.55 14.21
N ASN A 231 21.77 5.17 14.97
CA ASN A 231 20.57 5.98 15.23
C ASN A 231 19.91 6.49 13.94
N GLN A 232 19.98 5.69 12.86
CA GLN A 232 19.41 6.00 11.56
C GLN A 232 18.56 4.83 11.07
N THR A 233 17.51 5.15 10.30
CA THR A 233 16.61 4.17 9.70
C THR A 233 16.73 4.23 8.17
N ASP A 234 16.86 3.06 7.53
CA ASP A 234 16.75 2.93 6.08
C ASP A 234 15.27 2.80 5.70
N LEU A 235 14.76 3.77 4.94
CA LEU A 235 13.35 3.84 4.56
C LEU A 235 12.92 2.69 3.63
N LEU A 236 13.84 2.15 2.83
CA LEU A 236 13.56 1.01 1.95
C LEU A 236 13.44 -0.27 2.77
N GLU A 237 14.38 -0.50 3.68
CA GLU A 237 14.40 -1.65 4.58
C GLU A 237 13.17 -1.64 5.51
N LEU A 238 12.82 -0.48 6.07
CA LEU A 238 11.62 -0.32 6.87
C LEU A 238 10.34 -0.53 6.05
N GLY A 239 10.31 0.01 4.82
CA GLY A 239 9.22 -0.23 3.88
C GLY A 239 9.04 -1.71 3.56
N GLN A 240 10.13 -2.43 3.32
CA GLN A 240 10.13 -3.86 3.09
C GLN A 240 9.57 -4.63 4.30
N PHE A 241 10.04 -4.31 5.52
CA PHE A 241 9.53 -4.91 6.75
C PHE A 241 8.02 -4.76 6.91
N ILE A 242 7.48 -3.56 6.66
CA ILE A 242 6.03 -3.30 6.74
C ILE A 242 5.27 -4.15 5.73
N ASP A 243 5.79 -4.29 4.51
CA ASP A 243 5.17 -5.11 3.46
C ASP A 243 5.23 -6.60 3.81
N GLU A 244 6.38 -7.09 4.29
CA GLU A 244 6.56 -8.47 4.75
C GLU A 244 5.57 -8.82 5.87
N LEU A 245 5.45 -7.94 6.86
CA LEU A 245 4.52 -8.13 7.99
C LEU A 245 3.06 -8.17 7.52
N ALA A 246 2.68 -7.30 6.58
CA ALA A 246 1.33 -7.27 6.01
C ALA A 246 0.98 -8.56 5.24
N MET A 247 1.98 -9.24 4.66
CA MET A 247 1.80 -10.48 3.91
C MET A 247 1.65 -11.73 4.79
N LEU A 248 1.99 -11.66 6.08
CA LEU A 248 1.82 -12.77 7.01
C LEU A 248 0.34 -13.08 7.24
N SER A 249 0.03 -14.35 7.52
CA SER A 249 -1.28 -14.72 8.04
C SER A 249 -1.56 -14.00 9.37
N PRO A 250 -2.82 -13.77 9.74
CA PRO A 250 -3.15 -13.09 11.01
C PRO A 250 -2.47 -13.72 12.23
N SER A 251 -2.40 -15.07 12.30
CA SER A 251 -1.78 -15.78 13.42
C SER A 251 -0.26 -15.63 13.47
N GLU A 252 0.42 -15.61 12.32
CA GLU A 252 1.86 -15.35 12.24
C GLU A 252 2.18 -13.90 12.56
N ARG A 253 1.40 -12.95 12.03
CA ARG A 253 1.52 -11.53 12.30
C ARG A 253 1.37 -11.23 13.79
N HIS A 254 0.35 -11.80 14.45
CA HIS A 254 0.16 -11.65 15.91
C HIS A 254 1.37 -12.14 16.68
N ARG A 255 1.94 -13.28 16.31
CA ARG A 255 3.14 -13.82 16.95
C ARG A 255 4.34 -12.88 16.81
N VAL A 256 4.58 -12.35 15.61
CA VAL A 256 5.66 -11.37 15.37
C VAL A 256 5.41 -10.09 16.16
N CYS A 257 4.17 -9.58 16.19
CA CYS A 257 3.82 -8.36 16.95
C CYS A 257 4.02 -8.50 18.45
N ILE A 258 3.74 -9.67 19.04
CA ILE A 258 3.94 -9.91 20.47
C ILE A 258 5.42 -9.82 20.88
N ASP A 259 6.32 -10.30 20.02
CA ASP A 259 7.76 -10.36 20.30
C ASP A 259 8.54 -9.14 19.75
N MET A 260 7.85 -8.09 19.29
CA MET A 260 8.49 -6.89 18.73
C MET A 260 9.14 -6.03 19.80
N PRO A 261 10.46 -5.78 19.71
CA PRO A 261 11.16 -4.92 20.67
C PRO A 261 10.88 -3.44 20.42
N SER A 262 10.90 -2.64 21.49
CA SER A 262 10.65 -1.19 21.45
C SER A 262 11.64 -0.42 20.57
N ASP A 263 12.86 -0.91 20.37
CA ASP A 263 13.85 -0.29 19.48
C ASP A 263 13.35 -0.15 18.05
N LEU A 264 12.55 -1.11 17.57
CA LEU A 264 11.90 -1.02 16.26
C LEU A 264 10.91 0.15 16.21
N PHE A 265 10.16 0.41 17.29
CA PHE A 265 9.21 1.53 17.34
C PHE A 265 9.91 2.87 17.35
N TYR A 266 11.06 2.99 18.00
CA TYR A 266 11.91 4.17 17.92
C TYR A 266 12.42 4.38 16.50
N ALA A 267 12.90 3.33 15.84
CA ALA A 267 13.34 3.40 14.45
C ALA A 267 12.21 3.83 13.48
N ILE A 268 10.99 3.33 13.69
CA ILE A 268 9.80 3.72 12.93
C ILE A 268 9.41 5.18 13.22
N ALA A 269 9.46 5.59 14.50
CA ALA A 269 9.03 6.91 14.93
C ALA A 269 9.91 8.04 14.36
N GLU A 270 11.19 7.77 14.11
CA GLU A 270 12.13 8.73 13.53
C GLU A 270 12.18 8.68 11.99
N ALA A 271 11.46 7.75 11.36
CA ALA A 271 11.43 7.59 9.92
C ALA A 271 10.37 8.51 9.27
N PRO A 272 10.76 9.41 8.33
CA PRO A 272 9.80 10.25 7.59
C PRO A 272 9.09 9.43 6.50
N LEU A 273 8.24 8.50 6.91
CA LEU A 273 7.46 7.67 6.00
C LEU A 273 6.33 8.47 5.33
N PRO A 274 5.95 8.13 4.08
CA PRO A 274 4.81 8.75 3.43
C PRO A 274 3.48 8.50 4.17
N PRO A 275 2.48 9.39 4.00
CA PRO A 275 1.16 9.23 4.61
C PRO A 275 0.55 7.85 4.34
N GLY A 276 -0.01 7.23 5.37
CA GLY A 276 -0.67 5.92 5.30
C GLY A 276 0.27 4.72 5.10
N ARG A 277 1.59 4.95 5.09
CA ARG A 277 2.57 3.85 5.00
C ARG A 277 2.56 2.96 6.26
N LEU A 278 2.31 3.55 7.42
CA LEU A 278 2.20 2.84 8.69
C LEU A 278 0.82 2.20 8.93
N ALA A 279 -0.19 2.52 8.14
CA ALA A 279 -1.55 2.06 8.38
C ALA A 279 -1.64 0.53 8.52
N SER A 280 -1.01 -0.25 7.63
CA SER A 280 -1.02 -1.72 7.69
C SER A 280 -0.26 -2.28 8.91
N PHE A 281 0.80 -1.61 9.33
CA PHE A 281 1.57 -1.97 10.53
C PHE A 281 0.72 -1.77 11.79
N ILE A 282 0.12 -0.58 11.96
CA ILE A 282 -0.72 -0.24 13.10
C ILE A 282 -1.99 -1.08 13.12
N GLN A 283 -2.58 -1.35 11.93
CA GLN A 283 -3.73 -2.24 11.81
C GLN A 283 -3.41 -3.66 12.31
N GLY A 284 -2.20 -4.17 12.06
CA GLY A 284 -1.75 -5.45 12.62
C GLY A 284 -1.75 -5.46 14.16
N TYR A 285 -1.31 -4.37 14.78
CA TYR A 285 -1.39 -4.20 16.24
C TYR A 285 -2.81 -4.04 16.75
N LEU A 286 -3.66 -3.33 16.04
CA LEU A 286 -5.07 -3.16 16.36
C LEU A 286 -5.81 -4.51 16.34
N GLU A 287 -5.62 -5.31 15.29
CA GLU A 287 -6.18 -6.66 15.19
C GLU A 287 -5.69 -7.57 16.32
N MET A 288 -4.41 -7.52 16.63
CA MET A 288 -3.83 -8.27 17.77
C MET A 288 -4.47 -7.82 19.08
N SER A 289 -4.57 -6.53 19.33
CA SER A 289 -5.19 -5.98 20.55
C SER A 289 -6.63 -6.40 20.71
N GLN A 290 -7.38 -6.57 19.63
CA GLN A 290 -8.77 -6.97 19.61
C GLN A 290 -8.98 -8.48 19.76
N HIS A 291 -8.14 -9.31 19.13
CA HIS A 291 -8.46 -10.71 18.88
C HIS A 291 -7.46 -11.72 19.44
N ALA A 292 -6.17 -11.34 19.58
CA ALA A 292 -5.16 -12.28 20.07
C ALA A 292 -5.29 -12.55 21.57
N GLU A 293 -4.85 -13.73 21.99
CA GLU A 293 -4.61 -14.03 23.40
C GLU A 293 -3.18 -13.63 23.77
N TYR A 294 -3.04 -12.77 24.78
CA TYR A 294 -1.76 -12.33 25.31
C TYR A 294 -1.85 -12.08 26.82
N GLY A 295 -0.71 -12.16 27.50
CA GLY A 295 -0.63 -11.93 28.94
C GLY A 295 -1.00 -10.48 29.32
N TRP A 296 -1.57 -10.30 30.50
CA TRP A 296 -2.02 -9.00 31.00
C TRP A 296 -0.93 -7.91 31.02
N SER A 297 0.34 -8.27 31.28
CA SER A 297 1.47 -7.34 31.27
C SER A 297 1.81 -6.84 29.85
N PHE A 298 1.46 -7.59 28.82
CA PHE A 298 1.73 -7.19 27.43
C PHE A 298 0.89 -5.98 26.99
N ALA A 299 -0.25 -5.72 27.63
CA ALA A 299 -1.00 -4.50 27.40
C ALA A 299 -0.21 -3.22 27.69
N GLU A 300 0.70 -3.26 28.66
CA GLU A 300 1.64 -2.14 28.92
C GLU A 300 2.61 -1.97 27.76
N THR A 301 3.19 -3.07 27.28
CA THR A 301 4.11 -3.05 26.13
C THR A 301 3.42 -2.48 24.89
N VAL A 302 2.15 -2.85 24.62
CA VAL A 302 1.38 -2.27 23.52
C VAL A 302 1.18 -0.76 23.73
N ALA A 303 0.76 -0.34 24.92
CA ALA A 303 0.52 1.07 25.19
C ALA A 303 1.82 1.90 25.06
N ASP A 304 2.93 1.40 25.58
CA ASP A 304 4.23 2.07 25.53
C ASP A 304 4.75 2.17 24.10
N ASN A 305 4.70 1.09 23.32
CA ASN A 305 5.10 1.08 21.92
C ASN A 305 4.23 2.02 21.06
N MET A 306 2.91 2.00 21.25
CA MET A 306 2.01 2.91 20.56
C MET A 306 2.23 4.37 20.99
N SER A 307 2.62 4.62 22.24
CA SER A 307 2.98 5.94 22.74
C SER A 307 4.21 6.51 22.04
N ILE A 308 5.21 5.69 21.71
CA ILE A 308 6.38 6.10 20.92
C ILE A 308 5.94 6.65 19.57
N LEU A 309 5.09 5.92 18.86
CA LEU A 309 4.55 6.36 17.55
C LEU A 309 3.67 7.61 17.67
N PHE A 310 2.84 7.67 18.71
CA PHE A 310 1.93 8.80 18.92
C PHE A 310 2.65 10.12 19.13
N HIS A 311 3.78 10.13 19.84
CA HIS A 311 4.56 11.33 20.13
C HIS A 311 5.57 11.71 19.04
N SER A 312 5.76 10.86 18.01
CA SER A 312 6.65 11.15 16.89
C SER A 312 6.23 12.41 16.12
N GLN A 313 7.19 13.16 15.58
CA GLN A 313 6.95 14.28 14.67
C GLN A 313 6.77 13.81 13.21
N HIS A 314 7.16 12.59 12.89
CA HIS A 314 7.14 12.04 11.53
C HIS A 314 5.92 11.16 11.26
N VAL A 315 5.19 10.74 12.29
CA VAL A 315 3.96 9.93 12.16
C VAL A 315 2.76 10.85 11.92
N PHE A 316 1.93 10.51 10.95
CA PHE A 316 0.75 11.29 10.58
C PHE A 316 -0.37 11.17 11.62
N GLU A 317 -1.23 12.18 11.69
CA GLU A 317 -2.34 12.27 12.67
C GLU A 317 -3.30 11.08 12.61
N SER A 318 -3.59 10.54 11.40
CA SER A 318 -4.40 9.34 11.24
C SER A 318 -3.77 8.14 11.93
N ASP A 319 -2.48 7.92 11.68
CA ASP A 319 -1.73 6.79 12.21
C ASP A 319 -1.54 6.93 13.75
N LYS A 320 -1.41 8.17 14.26
CA LYS A 320 -1.39 8.46 15.70
C LYS A 320 -2.72 8.11 16.37
N ALA A 321 -3.84 8.47 15.75
CA ALA A 321 -5.17 8.14 16.28
C ALA A 321 -5.39 6.62 16.34
N ASP A 322 -4.96 5.89 15.30
CA ASP A 322 -5.04 4.43 15.27
C ASP A 322 -4.11 3.78 16.28
N ALA A 323 -2.91 4.32 16.50
CA ALA A 323 -2.00 3.88 17.56
C ALA A 323 -2.62 4.05 18.96
N LEU A 324 -3.22 5.22 19.23
CA LEU A 324 -3.95 5.44 20.47
C LEU A 324 -5.12 4.45 20.62
N LYS A 325 -5.85 4.19 19.55
CA LYS A 325 -6.96 3.20 19.55
C LYS A 325 -6.47 1.81 19.94
N ALA A 326 -5.35 1.35 19.39
CA ALA A 326 -4.76 0.05 19.73
C ALA A 326 -4.35 -0.02 21.21
N ALA A 327 -3.76 1.06 21.74
CA ALA A 327 -3.38 1.16 23.14
C ALA A 327 -4.60 1.11 24.09
N ILE A 328 -5.67 1.86 23.77
CA ILE A 328 -6.92 1.89 24.55
C ILE A 328 -7.55 0.49 24.59
N ILE A 329 -7.67 -0.17 23.44
CA ILE A 329 -8.29 -1.50 23.38
C ILE A 329 -7.47 -2.52 24.18
N ALA A 330 -6.13 -2.48 24.10
CA ALA A 330 -5.27 -3.36 24.90
C ALA A 330 -5.40 -3.10 26.41
N ALA A 331 -5.42 -1.83 26.83
CA ALA A 331 -5.55 -1.42 28.21
C ALA A 331 -6.90 -1.86 28.81
N ASP A 332 -8.00 -1.62 28.09
CA ASP A 332 -9.35 -1.97 28.54
C ASP A 332 -9.57 -3.48 28.60
N ARG A 333 -9.15 -4.19 27.55
CA ARG A 333 -9.35 -5.64 27.44
C ARG A 333 -8.66 -6.40 28.57
N GLN A 334 -7.49 -5.94 29.00
CA GLN A 334 -6.72 -6.53 30.09
C GLN A 334 -6.97 -5.86 31.45
N ASN A 335 -7.83 -4.84 31.48
CA ASN A 335 -8.09 -4.01 32.68
C ASN A 335 -6.79 -3.55 33.36
N ARG A 336 -5.82 -3.05 32.55
CA ARG A 336 -4.46 -2.76 33.01
C ARG A 336 -4.26 -1.28 33.29
N PHE A 337 -4.19 -0.89 34.57
CA PHE A 337 -4.08 0.51 35.00
C PHE A 337 -2.85 1.24 34.48
N ALA A 338 -1.67 0.59 34.45
CA ALA A 338 -0.46 1.22 33.92
C ALA A 338 -0.61 1.56 32.43
N ALA A 339 -1.18 0.66 31.61
CA ALA A 339 -1.49 0.93 30.22
C ALA A 339 -2.53 2.06 30.05
N MET A 340 -3.55 2.11 30.93
CA MET A 340 -4.53 3.21 30.96
C MET A 340 -3.87 4.55 31.31
N ASP A 341 -2.87 4.57 32.18
CA ASP A 341 -2.15 5.81 32.52
C ASP A 341 -1.31 6.29 31.33
N THR A 342 -0.67 5.39 30.57
CA THR A 342 -0.02 5.73 29.30
C THR A 342 -1.03 6.32 28.30
N CYS A 343 -2.20 5.71 28.12
CA CYS A 343 -3.26 6.24 27.27
C CYS A 343 -3.75 7.63 27.72
N LYS A 344 -3.94 7.86 29.04
CA LYS A 344 -4.30 9.18 29.57
C LYS A 344 -3.24 10.25 29.25
N ALA A 345 -1.95 9.89 29.35
CA ALA A 345 -0.86 10.80 29.02
C ALA A 345 -0.86 11.16 27.53
N MET A 346 -1.07 10.16 26.63
CA MET A 346 -1.24 10.41 25.20
C MET A 346 -2.39 11.39 24.93
N ILE A 347 -3.59 11.12 25.45
CA ILE A 347 -4.80 11.93 25.28
C ILE A 347 -4.56 13.37 25.81
N ALA A 348 -4.00 13.51 27.00
CA ALA A 348 -3.74 14.79 27.64
C ALA A 348 -2.72 15.65 26.86
N SER A 349 -1.77 15.02 26.16
CA SER A 349 -0.69 15.70 25.43
C SER A 349 -1.15 16.35 24.13
N VAL A 350 -2.33 16.00 23.57
CA VAL A 350 -2.82 16.44 22.28
C VAL A 350 -2.97 17.96 22.22
N GLN A 351 -2.31 18.60 21.22
CA GLN A 351 -2.37 20.04 20.97
C GLN A 351 -2.83 20.36 19.55
N ASP A 352 -2.41 19.57 18.58
CA ASP A 352 -2.74 19.75 17.17
C ASP A 352 -4.25 19.62 16.94
N SER A 353 -4.83 20.50 16.12
CA SER A 353 -6.27 20.59 15.91
C SER A 353 -6.82 19.39 15.13
N GLY A 354 -6.07 18.86 14.15
CA GLY A 354 -6.46 17.71 13.35
C GLY A 354 -6.45 16.43 14.19
N LEU A 355 -5.35 16.19 14.90
CA LEU A 355 -5.27 15.06 15.84
C LEU A 355 -6.30 15.18 16.96
N ALA A 356 -6.55 16.39 17.47
CA ALA A 356 -7.54 16.61 18.53
C ALA A 356 -8.96 16.23 18.12
N HIS A 357 -9.32 16.52 16.87
CA HIS A 357 -10.63 16.10 16.32
C HIS A 357 -10.74 14.58 16.22
N ARG A 358 -9.71 13.91 15.69
CA ARG A 358 -9.67 12.45 15.60
C ARG A 358 -9.71 11.77 16.97
N VAL A 359 -8.99 12.32 17.95
CA VAL A 359 -9.02 11.80 19.32
C VAL A 359 -10.37 12.03 19.98
N TYR A 360 -11.02 13.17 19.73
CA TYR A 360 -12.39 13.43 20.17
C TYR A 360 -13.36 12.37 19.64
N GLU A 361 -13.34 12.10 18.33
CA GLU A 361 -14.20 11.07 17.72
C GLU A 361 -13.88 9.69 18.30
N LEU A 362 -12.60 9.31 18.38
CA LEU A 362 -12.16 8.04 18.94
C LEU A 362 -12.65 7.82 20.37
N MET A 363 -12.57 8.85 21.24
CA MET A 363 -13.03 8.76 22.62
C MET A 363 -14.55 8.53 22.73
N LEU A 364 -15.32 9.08 21.82
CA LEU A 364 -16.78 8.89 21.79
C LEU A 364 -17.21 7.56 21.17
N GLU A 365 -16.46 7.07 20.17
CA GLU A 365 -16.70 5.77 19.54
C GLU A 365 -16.26 4.59 20.43
N HIS A 366 -15.21 4.78 21.21
CA HIS A 366 -14.62 3.77 22.10
C HIS A 366 -14.52 4.30 23.53
N PRO A 367 -15.67 4.55 24.22
CA PRO A 367 -15.67 5.06 25.58
C PRO A 367 -15.03 4.05 26.53
N SER A 368 -14.16 4.52 27.42
CA SER A 368 -13.50 3.71 28.44
C SER A 368 -13.67 4.34 29.80
N TYR A 369 -13.82 3.50 30.83
CA TYR A 369 -13.95 3.93 32.21
C TYR A 369 -12.85 4.88 32.68
N PHE A 370 -11.60 4.66 32.25
CA PHE A 370 -10.50 5.54 32.66
C PHE A 370 -10.60 6.94 32.04
N MET A 371 -11.21 7.10 30.87
CA MET A 371 -11.41 8.39 30.21
C MET A 371 -12.43 9.26 31.00
N GLU A 372 -13.47 8.65 31.54
CA GLU A 372 -14.48 9.33 32.38
C GLU A 372 -13.83 9.89 33.66
N LYS A 373 -12.75 9.26 34.15
CA LYS A 373 -12.03 9.68 35.35
C LYS A 373 -10.93 10.70 35.11
N MET A 374 -10.64 11.04 33.86
CA MET A 374 -9.63 12.08 33.55
C MET A 374 -10.09 13.44 34.05
N ASP A 375 -9.12 14.22 34.56
CA ASP A 375 -9.33 15.64 34.83
C ASP A 375 -9.23 16.44 33.51
N PRO A 376 -10.29 17.09 33.04
CA PRO A 376 -10.23 17.89 31.81
C PRO A 376 -9.17 19.00 31.85
N LEU A 377 -8.81 19.49 33.04
CA LEU A 377 -7.82 20.56 33.20
C LEU A 377 -6.39 20.10 32.86
N THR A 378 -6.12 18.80 32.91
CA THR A 378 -4.83 18.21 32.51
C THR A 378 -4.67 18.16 30.98
N CYS A 379 -5.77 18.25 30.23
CA CYS A 379 -5.76 18.15 28.79
C CYS A 379 -5.50 19.52 28.11
N ARG A 380 -4.64 19.52 27.10
CA ARG A 380 -4.28 20.75 26.38
C ARG A 380 -5.34 21.17 25.37
N SER A 381 -5.95 20.20 24.67
CA SER A 381 -6.95 20.47 23.63
C SER A 381 -8.36 20.73 24.18
N PRO A 382 -9.07 21.80 23.72
CA PRO A 382 -10.47 22.02 24.04
C PRO A 382 -11.40 20.91 23.58
N ALA A 383 -11.14 20.31 22.41
CA ALA A 383 -11.95 19.21 21.89
C ALA A 383 -11.87 17.96 22.80
N VAL A 384 -10.68 17.62 23.27
CA VAL A 384 -10.47 16.51 24.21
C VAL A 384 -11.20 16.78 25.53
N ARG A 385 -11.13 18.02 26.05
CA ARG A 385 -11.88 18.42 27.26
C ARG A 385 -13.39 18.23 27.10
N GLN A 386 -13.90 18.58 25.91
CA GLN A 386 -15.32 18.42 25.58
C GLN A 386 -15.69 16.91 25.51
N ALA A 387 -14.87 16.07 24.91
CA ALA A 387 -15.09 14.62 24.90
C ALA A 387 -15.19 14.04 26.30
N ILE A 388 -14.25 14.41 27.21
CA ILE A 388 -14.29 13.97 28.61
C ILE A 388 -15.57 14.43 29.30
N ALA A 389 -16.02 15.67 29.10
CA ALA A 389 -17.27 16.20 29.67
C ALA A 389 -18.49 15.39 29.23
N ILE A 390 -18.55 15.04 27.93
CA ILE A 390 -19.64 14.21 27.38
C ILE A 390 -19.60 12.82 28.00
N LEU A 391 -18.43 12.18 28.09
CA LEU A 391 -18.30 10.84 28.68
C LEU A 391 -18.72 10.81 30.15
N LYS A 392 -18.35 11.82 30.94
CA LYS A 392 -18.79 11.97 32.34
C LYS A 392 -20.32 12.10 32.45
N ALA A 393 -20.91 12.97 31.63
CA ALA A 393 -22.34 13.17 31.65
C ALA A 393 -23.13 11.88 31.28
N ASN A 394 -22.61 11.14 30.28
CA ASN A 394 -23.18 9.86 29.89
C ASN A 394 -23.11 8.82 31.01
N ALA A 395 -21.97 8.72 31.70
CA ALA A 395 -21.78 7.81 32.82
C ALA A 395 -22.69 8.14 34.00
N GLU A 396 -22.85 9.41 34.34
CA GLU A 396 -23.76 9.87 35.38
C GLU A 396 -25.24 9.55 35.03
N ALA A 397 -25.64 9.72 33.78
CA ALA A 397 -27.00 9.41 33.32
C ALA A 397 -27.28 7.90 33.43
N VAL A 398 -26.33 7.03 33.10
CA VAL A 398 -26.47 5.58 33.25
C VAL A 398 -26.58 5.18 34.72
N GLN A 399 -25.79 5.78 35.60
CA GLN A 399 -25.86 5.53 37.05
C GLN A 399 -27.23 5.94 37.66
N GLN A 400 -27.78 7.09 37.24
CA GLN A 400 -29.08 7.56 37.69
C GLN A 400 -30.23 6.63 37.24
N GLN A 401 -30.15 6.11 36.01
CA GLN A 401 -31.14 5.15 35.51
C GLN A 401 -31.10 3.81 36.25
N SER A 402 -29.90 3.33 36.60
CA SER A 402 -29.71 2.08 37.35
C SER A 402 -30.17 2.18 38.80
N THR A 403 -30.13 3.38 39.41
CA THR A 403 -30.63 3.63 40.76
C THR A 403 -32.14 3.83 40.81
N MET A 404 -32.78 4.31 39.77
CA MET A 404 -34.23 4.44 39.67
C MET A 404 -34.98 3.14 39.33
N GLY A 405 -34.23 2.14 38.79
CA GLY A 405 -34.80 0.84 38.37
C GLY A 405 -34.88 -0.24 39.45
N ASN A 406 -34.52 0.02 40.72
CA ASN A 406 -34.60 -0.96 41.80
C ASN A 406 -35.76 -0.63 42.77
N PRO A 407 -37.00 -1.17 42.59
CA PRO A 407 -38.15 -0.84 43.41
C PRO A 407 -38.23 -1.60 44.74
N PHE A 408 -37.18 -2.33 45.16
CA PHE A 408 -37.17 -3.04 46.45
C PHE A 408 -36.02 -2.51 47.33
N PRO A 409 -36.34 -1.75 48.41
CA PRO A 409 -35.40 -1.54 49.49
C PRO A 409 -35.25 -2.86 50.27
N SER A 410 -34.00 -3.21 50.57
CA SER A 410 -33.60 -4.34 51.40
C SER A 410 -34.17 -4.28 52.83
#